data_0045da20dce6bb5d65d82192109355c6
#
_entry.id   0045da20dce6bb5d65d82192109355c6
#
_cell.length_a   1.000
_cell.length_b   1.000
_cell.length_c   1.000
_cell.angle_alpha   90.00
_cell.angle_beta   90.00
_cell.angle_gamma   90.00
#
_symmetry.space_group_name_H-M   'P 1'
#
loop_
_entity.id
_entity.type
_entity.pdbx_description
1 polymer ?
#
loop_
_entity_poly.entity_id
_entity_poly.type
_entity_poly.pdbx_seq_one_letter_code
_entity_poly.pdbx_strand_id
1 'polypeptide(L)'
;MKEKIFKNFTLKILSIIVALILWTVIVNIYDPSTSYTFSNVTVTLLNTENLTDKNYSYEVVEGSKISVSVSGPKSIITDITASDIVATADLSNVTAYSDYVDIKVSVVKDGNVVEGVEATPKTTAIKLSIENRTTTTFTLESQTTGNLASGYALSNVTLSPTSVDVTGASSVIESIAHAVVSIDLTDASSNLTGDSAITLYDEDYNVVTDDTIELSQASASYSAEIGKTKVVPIKVETTGTPATGYILVGVTQNQSEATIAGSSEDIEGVDAIVIPSANLNIEGFSNNREYKFNLSNYVSNDVTIISDGTLIVTVDIEPQESKVITMDKSAIVVKGLSDDLSLTYSDSGTFDITITGASEVLNSVSASNIAMSIDLSGYQEGTYSVAVTITLPTGCSLQGSYTVSISLKSDTEATTASG
;
A
#
# COMPACT_ATOMS: atom_id res chain seq x y z
N MET A 1 -49.80 -0.69 98.28
CA MET A 1 -48.59 -0.80 97.41
C MET A 1 -48.20 0.53 96.77
N LYS A 2 -49.11 1.42 96.40
CA LYS A 2 -48.84 2.69 95.78
C LYS A 2 -48.02 3.70 96.60
N GLU A 3 -48.20 3.79 97.90
CA GLU A 3 -47.46 4.73 98.74
C GLU A 3 -45.94 4.43 98.91
N LYS A 4 -45.54 3.18 98.75
CA LYS A 4 -44.11 2.85 98.81
C LYS A 4 -43.37 3.18 97.51
N ILE A 5 -44.06 3.32 96.36
CA ILE A 5 -43.47 3.65 95.08
C ILE A 5 -43.15 5.15 94.95
N PHE A 6 -43.98 6.00 95.58
CA PHE A 6 -43.80 7.47 95.55
C PHE A 6 -42.93 8.05 96.70
N LYS A 7 -42.60 7.22 97.69
CA LYS A 7 -41.70 7.62 98.77
C LYS A 7 -40.26 7.77 98.23
N ASN A 8 -39.70 9.01 98.33
CA ASN A 8 -38.40 9.40 97.80
C ASN A 8 -38.35 9.40 96.20
N PHE A 9 -39.46 9.82 95.56
CA PHE A 9 -39.55 9.86 94.11
C PHE A 9 -38.42 10.68 93.42
N THR A 10 -38.05 11.80 94.06
CA THR A 10 -36.92 12.69 93.55
C THR A 10 -35.59 11.96 93.64
N LEU A 11 -35.33 11.15 94.65
CA LEU A 11 -34.10 10.34 94.70
C LEU A 11 -34.06 9.22 93.72
N LYS A 12 -35.20 8.68 93.32
CA LYS A 12 -35.30 7.66 92.25
C LYS A 12 -35.06 8.25 90.90
N ILE A 13 -35.66 9.40 90.59
CA ILE A 13 -35.35 10.14 89.34
C ILE A 13 -33.88 10.55 89.30
N LEU A 14 -33.33 11.04 90.38
CA LEU A 14 -31.89 11.37 90.41
C LEU A 14 -31.00 10.14 90.17
N SER A 15 -31.38 8.98 90.73
CA SER A 15 -30.60 7.74 90.51
C SER A 15 -30.71 7.23 89.02
N ILE A 16 -31.85 7.45 88.41
CA ILE A 16 -31.98 7.15 86.98
C ILE A 16 -31.15 8.09 86.07
N ILE A 17 -31.16 9.39 86.40
CA ILE A 17 -30.36 10.40 85.76
C ILE A 17 -28.85 10.10 85.92
N VAL A 18 -28.42 9.80 87.13
CA VAL A 18 -27.02 9.40 87.39
C VAL A 18 -26.64 8.11 86.73
N ALA A 19 -27.54 7.13 86.69
CA ALA A 19 -27.34 5.86 85.95
C ALA A 19 -27.24 6.08 84.45
N LEU A 20 -28.06 6.97 83.86
CA LEU A 20 -27.99 7.36 82.44
C LEU A 20 -26.66 8.08 82.15
N ILE A 21 -26.26 9.02 82.99
CA ILE A 21 -24.97 9.73 82.83
C ILE A 21 -23.81 8.73 82.91
N LEU A 22 -23.79 7.88 83.96
CA LEU A 22 -22.77 6.82 84.06
C LEU A 22 -22.78 5.86 82.89
N TRP A 23 -23.96 5.44 82.45
CA TRP A 23 -24.08 4.59 81.23
C TRP A 23 -23.52 5.27 80.01
N THR A 24 -23.84 6.53 79.77
CA THR A 24 -23.32 7.30 78.61
C THR A 24 -21.81 7.44 78.69
N VAL A 25 -21.23 7.73 79.90
CA VAL A 25 -19.80 7.81 80.13
C VAL A 25 -19.11 6.47 79.94
N ILE A 26 -19.70 5.38 80.42
CA ILE A 26 -19.14 4.03 80.30
C ILE A 26 -19.16 3.60 78.80
N VAL A 27 -20.27 3.79 78.11
CA VAL A 27 -20.35 3.45 76.68
C VAL A 27 -19.34 4.23 75.87
N ASN A 28 -19.16 5.53 76.09
CA ASN A 28 -18.19 6.36 75.43
C ASN A 28 -16.70 6.01 75.73
N ILE A 29 -16.42 5.40 76.92
CA ILE A 29 -15.09 4.89 77.25
C ILE A 29 -14.82 3.52 76.63
N TYR A 30 -15.81 2.62 76.59
CA TYR A 30 -15.64 1.23 76.11
C TYR A 30 -15.81 1.07 74.56
N ASP A 31 -16.51 1.96 73.89
CA ASP A 31 -16.67 1.95 72.40
C ASP A 31 -16.48 3.37 71.79
N PRO A 32 -15.25 3.89 71.84
CA PRO A 32 -14.95 5.25 71.41
C PRO A 32 -15.19 5.35 69.92
N SER A 33 -15.70 6.50 69.46
CA SER A 33 -15.77 6.80 68.03
C SER A 33 -14.38 6.90 67.43
N THR A 34 -14.17 6.19 66.34
CA THR A 34 -12.92 6.21 65.53
C THR A 34 -13.25 6.54 64.08
N SER A 35 -12.21 6.96 63.35
CA SER A 35 -12.33 7.21 61.93
C SER A 35 -11.29 6.40 61.16
N TYR A 36 -11.70 5.79 60.05
CA TYR A 36 -10.84 5.08 59.16
C TYR A 36 -11.01 5.60 57.74
N THR A 37 -9.92 5.75 56.97
CA THR A 37 -9.97 6.23 55.59
C THR A 37 -9.74 5.08 54.61
N PHE A 38 -10.70 4.84 53.76
CA PHE A 38 -10.63 3.91 52.67
C PHE A 38 -10.25 4.66 51.38
N SER A 39 -9.22 4.19 50.69
CA SER A 39 -8.72 4.80 49.46
C SER A 39 -9.17 3.97 48.24
N ASN A 40 -9.17 4.60 47.07
CA ASN A 40 -9.53 3.96 45.80
C ASN A 40 -10.96 3.39 45.71
N VAL A 41 -11.91 4.02 46.41
CA VAL A 41 -13.34 3.69 46.29
C VAL A 41 -13.82 4.18 44.93
N THR A 42 -14.31 3.26 44.07
CA THR A 42 -14.85 3.59 42.77
C THR A 42 -16.20 4.25 42.87
N VAL A 43 -16.42 5.35 42.16
CA VAL A 43 -17.71 6.02 42.06
C VAL A 43 -18.54 5.40 40.94
N THR A 44 -19.71 4.88 41.25
CA THR A 44 -20.65 4.34 40.29
C THR A 44 -21.59 5.43 39.78
N LEU A 45 -21.66 5.58 38.48
CA LEU A 45 -22.60 6.51 37.83
C LEU A 45 -23.99 5.89 37.76
N LEU A 46 -25.01 6.67 38.12
CA LEU A 46 -26.43 6.27 38.01
C LEU A 46 -27.13 7.14 36.97
N ASN A 47 -28.16 6.56 36.30
CA ASN A 47 -29.00 7.24 35.32
C ASN A 47 -28.24 7.88 34.15
N THR A 48 -27.22 7.16 33.65
CA THR A 48 -26.37 7.57 32.54
C THR A 48 -27.14 7.75 31.23
N GLU A 49 -28.24 7.01 31.08
CA GLU A 49 -29.18 7.09 29.98
C GLU A 49 -29.75 8.51 29.78
N ASN A 50 -29.85 9.31 30.83
CA ASN A 50 -30.30 10.70 30.73
C ASN A 50 -29.46 11.56 29.76
N LEU A 51 -28.17 11.27 29.64
CA LEU A 51 -27.26 11.95 28.71
C LEU A 51 -27.29 11.30 27.34
N THR A 52 -27.20 9.97 27.27
CA THR A 52 -27.18 9.23 25.99
C THR A 52 -28.47 9.38 25.21
N ASP A 53 -29.64 9.37 25.89
CA ASP A 53 -30.96 9.60 25.27
C ASP A 53 -31.10 11.02 24.68
N LYS A 54 -30.34 11.98 25.18
CA LYS A 54 -30.27 13.34 24.67
C LYS A 54 -29.16 13.56 23.64
N ASN A 55 -28.54 12.48 23.17
CA ASN A 55 -27.46 12.51 22.22
C ASN A 55 -26.18 13.22 22.73
N TYR A 56 -25.87 13.03 24.02
CA TYR A 56 -24.61 13.47 24.62
C TYR A 56 -23.70 12.28 24.93
N SER A 57 -22.41 12.49 24.75
CA SER A 57 -21.32 11.66 25.27
C SER A 57 -20.77 12.32 26.54
N TYR A 58 -20.26 11.53 27.47
CA TYR A 58 -19.65 12.03 28.68
C TYR A 58 -18.41 11.23 29.05
N GLU A 59 -17.43 11.93 29.63
CA GLU A 59 -16.22 11.34 30.20
C GLU A 59 -16.06 11.82 31.65
N VAL A 60 -15.63 10.94 32.54
CA VAL A 60 -15.27 11.33 33.92
C VAL A 60 -13.82 11.78 33.94
N VAL A 61 -13.59 13.09 33.93
CA VAL A 61 -12.25 13.68 33.93
C VAL A 61 -11.59 13.57 35.30
N GLU A 62 -12.35 13.75 36.38
CA GLU A 62 -11.85 13.68 37.76
C GLU A 62 -12.88 13.02 38.69
N GLY A 63 -12.42 12.30 39.71
CA GLY A 63 -13.26 11.78 40.80
C GLY A 63 -13.84 10.38 40.55
N SER A 64 -13.36 9.64 39.53
CA SER A 64 -13.76 8.25 39.29
C SER A 64 -13.39 7.30 40.44
N LYS A 65 -12.31 7.63 41.17
CA LYS A 65 -11.87 6.94 42.39
C LYS A 65 -11.61 7.97 43.48
N ILE A 66 -12.18 7.74 44.65
CA ILE A 66 -12.11 8.68 45.74
C ILE A 66 -11.60 8.04 47.04
N SER A 67 -11.24 8.86 47.98
CA SER A 67 -11.01 8.42 49.36
C SER A 67 -12.21 8.79 50.22
N VAL A 68 -12.67 7.87 51.05
CA VAL A 68 -13.82 8.04 51.93
C VAL A 68 -13.35 7.85 53.37
N SER A 69 -13.67 8.82 54.22
CA SER A 69 -13.48 8.72 55.68
C SER A 69 -14.77 8.20 56.31
N VAL A 70 -14.68 7.07 56.95
CA VAL A 70 -15.81 6.49 57.70
C VAL A 70 -15.55 6.64 59.17
N SER A 71 -16.48 7.27 59.89
CA SER A 71 -16.41 7.50 61.34
C SER A 71 -17.60 6.89 62.07
N GLY A 72 -17.37 6.37 63.26
CA GLY A 72 -18.40 5.74 64.09
C GLY A 72 -17.81 4.94 65.23
N PRO A 73 -18.64 4.18 65.96
CA PRO A 73 -18.18 3.30 67.02
C PRO A 73 -17.13 2.29 66.55
N LYS A 74 -16.06 2.11 67.31
CA LYS A 74 -14.94 1.23 66.93
C LYS A 74 -15.40 -0.19 66.64
N SER A 75 -16.37 -0.69 67.39
CA SER A 75 -16.95 -2.04 67.18
C SER A 75 -17.54 -2.23 65.81
N ILE A 76 -18.13 -1.18 65.20
CA ILE A 76 -18.73 -1.21 63.86
C ILE A 76 -17.65 -0.99 62.77
N ILE A 77 -16.78 0.03 63.01
CA ILE A 77 -15.76 0.43 62.00
C ILE A 77 -14.77 -0.71 61.70
N THR A 78 -14.44 -1.52 62.72
CA THR A 78 -13.46 -2.61 62.55
C THR A 78 -13.93 -3.69 61.57
N ASP A 79 -15.24 -3.84 61.38
CA ASP A 79 -15.88 -4.82 60.53
C ASP A 79 -16.18 -4.32 59.10
N ILE A 80 -15.88 -3.03 58.83
CA ILE A 80 -16.12 -2.41 57.51
C ILE A 80 -14.89 -2.59 56.64
N THR A 81 -15.10 -3.01 55.40
CA THR A 81 -14.11 -3.16 54.36
C THR A 81 -14.36 -2.15 53.21
N ALA A 82 -13.38 -2.00 52.31
CA ALA A 82 -13.54 -1.11 51.16
C ALA A 82 -14.72 -1.51 50.22
N SER A 83 -15.07 -2.80 50.18
CA SER A 83 -16.21 -3.33 49.41
C SER A 83 -17.58 -2.97 49.98
N ASP A 84 -17.62 -2.58 51.28
CA ASP A 84 -18.87 -2.18 51.91
C ASP A 84 -19.19 -0.69 51.69
N ILE A 85 -18.28 0.07 51.03
CA ILE A 85 -18.47 1.49 50.75
C ILE A 85 -19.02 1.65 49.35
N VAL A 86 -20.21 2.18 49.24
CA VAL A 86 -20.88 2.49 47.99
C VAL A 86 -20.83 3.99 47.76
N ALA A 87 -20.11 4.41 46.73
CA ALA A 87 -20.06 5.79 46.26
C ALA A 87 -20.81 5.91 44.93
N THR A 88 -21.75 6.84 44.81
CA THR A 88 -22.59 7.03 43.63
C THR A 88 -22.65 8.50 43.22
N ALA A 89 -22.73 8.75 41.92
CA ALA A 89 -23.04 10.05 41.35
C ALA A 89 -24.26 9.88 40.41
N ASP A 90 -25.30 10.68 40.62
CA ASP A 90 -26.58 10.57 39.91
C ASP A 90 -26.64 11.61 38.80
N LEU A 91 -26.72 11.11 37.54
CA LEU A 91 -26.76 11.91 36.32
C LEU A 91 -28.19 12.30 35.88
N SER A 92 -29.23 11.98 36.65
CA SER A 92 -30.64 12.22 36.27
C SER A 92 -30.96 13.70 35.95
N ASN A 93 -30.29 14.64 36.61
CA ASN A 93 -30.49 16.07 36.44
C ASN A 93 -29.35 16.81 35.73
N VAL A 94 -28.41 16.04 35.15
CA VAL A 94 -27.25 16.59 34.46
C VAL A 94 -27.66 17.12 33.08
N THR A 95 -27.11 18.27 32.71
CA THR A 95 -27.28 18.94 31.41
C THR A 95 -25.92 19.09 30.72
N ALA A 96 -25.90 19.43 29.43
CA ALA A 96 -24.68 19.68 28.67
C ALA A 96 -23.73 20.75 29.26
N TYR A 97 -24.22 21.55 30.21
CA TYR A 97 -23.45 22.61 30.88
C TYR A 97 -23.06 22.24 32.32
N SER A 98 -23.27 20.99 32.73
CA SER A 98 -22.98 20.55 34.09
C SER A 98 -21.58 19.99 34.17
N ASP A 99 -20.63 20.72 34.75
CA ASP A 99 -19.24 20.28 34.88
C ASP A 99 -19.03 19.35 36.09
N TYR A 100 -19.88 19.44 37.11
CA TYR A 100 -19.72 18.73 38.38
C TYR A 100 -21.01 18.03 38.83
N VAL A 101 -20.88 16.83 39.36
CA VAL A 101 -21.98 16.04 39.96
C VAL A 101 -21.57 15.56 41.34
N ASP A 102 -22.45 15.82 42.32
CA ASP A 102 -22.20 15.47 43.73
C ASP A 102 -22.11 13.96 43.94
N ILE A 103 -21.13 13.55 44.71
CA ILE A 103 -20.92 12.15 45.12
C ILE A 103 -21.68 11.90 46.42
N LYS A 104 -22.55 10.91 46.41
CA LYS A 104 -23.19 10.37 47.61
C LYS A 104 -22.48 9.09 48.04
N VAL A 105 -22.18 8.99 49.36
CA VAL A 105 -21.52 7.82 49.88
C VAL A 105 -22.35 7.23 51.00
N SER A 106 -22.45 5.89 51.01
CA SER A 106 -23.09 5.13 52.06
C SER A 106 -22.23 3.87 52.40
N VAL A 107 -22.38 3.37 53.59
CA VAL A 107 -21.80 2.08 53.98
C VAL A 107 -22.90 1.05 53.92
N VAL A 108 -22.72 0.02 53.07
CA VAL A 108 -23.71 -1.04 52.84
C VAL A 108 -23.04 -2.37 53.08
N LYS A 109 -23.55 -3.14 54.04
CA LYS A 109 -23.05 -4.48 54.35
C LYS A 109 -24.21 -5.48 54.27
N ASP A 110 -23.98 -6.59 53.54
CA ASP A 110 -24.99 -7.64 53.30
C ASP A 110 -26.32 -7.07 52.74
N GLY A 111 -26.20 -6.01 51.87
CA GLY A 111 -27.36 -5.38 51.24
C GLY A 111 -28.11 -4.35 52.11
N ASN A 112 -27.68 -4.09 53.32
CA ASN A 112 -28.32 -3.14 54.26
C ASN A 112 -27.37 -1.96 54.53
N VAL A 113 -27.96 -0.75 54.66
CA VAL A 113 -27.20 0.44 55.09
C VAL A 113 -26.79 0.24 56.55
N VAL A 114 -25.50 0.45 56.84
CA VAL A 114 -24.97 0.34 58.24
C VAL A 114 -25.33 1.62 58.95
N GLU A 115 -26.15 1.49 60.00
CA GLU A 115 -26.53 2.61 60.87
C GLU A 115 -25.45 2.94 61.92
N GLY A 116 -25.37 4.18 62.36
CA GLY A 116 -24.44 4.66 63.36
C GLY A 116 -23.03 4.95 62.86
N VAL A 117 -22.81 4.91 61.53
CA VAL A 117 -21.58 5.35 60.90
C VAL A 117 -21.84 6.53 59.97
N GLU A 118 -20.87 7.43 59.88
CA GLU A 118 -20.89 8.55 58.93
C GLU A 118 -19.76 8.36 57.93
N ALA A 119 -20.13 8.34 56.64
CA ALA A 119 -19.19 8.23 55.53
C ALA A 119 -19.07 9.60 54.82
N THR A 120 -17.89 10.16 54.85
CA THR A 120 -17.61 11.47 54.26
C THR A 120 -16.58 11.32 53.14
N PRO A 121 -16.92 11.61 51.89
CA PRO A 121 -15.98 11.61 50.79
C PRO A 121 -15.00 12.78 50.90
N LYS A 122 -13.71 12.54 50.59
CA LYS A 122 -12.72 13.63 50.51
C LYS A 122 -12.87 14.45 49.23
N THR A 123 -13.32 13.84 48.17
CA THR A 123 -13.74 14.48 46.92
C THR A 123 -15.26 14.42 46.86
N THR A 124 -15.91 15.57 46.87
CA THR A 124 -17.38 15.68 47.03
C THR A 124 -18.15 15.62 45.71
N ALA A 125 -17.47 15.79 44.58
CA ALA A 125 -18.08 15.74 43.27
C ALA A 125 -17.15 15.08 42.23
N ILE A 126 -17.71 14.45 41.24
CA ILE A 126 -17.01 14.07 39.98
C ILE A 126 -17.02 15.25 39.04
N LYS A 127 -15.99 15.38 38.23
CA LYS A 127 -15.95 16.32 37.10
C LYS A 127 -16.22 15.56 35.81
N LEU A 128 -17.19 16.04 35.06
CA LEU A 128 -17.58 15.48 33.75
C LEU A 128 -17.12 16.41 32.62
N SER A 129 -16.70 15.84 31.52
CA SER A 129 -16.70 16.48 30.19
C SER A 129 -17.90 15.94 29.43
N ILE A 130 -18.76 16.82 28.95
CA ILE A 130 -19.99 16.45 28.22
C ILE A 130 -19.93 17.10 26.84
N GLU A 131 -20.01 16.29 25.81
CA GLU A 131 -19.95 16.70 24.41
C GLU A 131 -21.17 16.21 23.63
N ASN A 132 -21.46 16.84 22.51
CA ASN A 132 -22.42 16.31 21.56
C ASN A 132 -21.90 14.96 21.02
N ARG A 133 -22.80 14.03 20.89
CA ARG A 133 -22.54 12.77 20.21
C ARG A 133 -22.79 12.96 18.72
N THR A 134 -21.81 12.65 17.89
CA THR A 134 -21.89 12.73 16.43
C THR A 134 -21.68 11.37 15.79
N THR A 135 -22.25 11.20 14.59
CA THR A 135 -22.04 10.01 13.77
C THR A 135 -21.38 10.43 12.47
N THR A 136 -20.29 9.80 12.12
CA THR A 136 -19.57 10.02 10.86
C THR A 136 -19.36 8.68 10.15
N THR A 137 -19.59 8.66 8.84
CA THR A 137 -19.34 7.48 8.01
C THR A 137 -17.90 7.51 7.48
N PHE A 138 -17.14 6.48 7.80
CA PHE A 138 -15.79 6.27 7.30
C PHE A 138 -15.77 5.17 6.25
N THR A 139 -15.02 5.40 5.16
CA THR A 139 -14.72 4.35 4.18
C THR A 139 -13.72 3.38 4.80
N LEU A 140 -13.95 2.07 4.62
CA LEU A 140 -13.01 1.06 5.10
C LEU A 140 -11.83 0.91 4.16
N GLU A 141 -10.63 0.93 4.73
CA GLU A 141 -9.36 0.70 4.05
C GLU A 141 -8.85 -0.70 4.40
N SER A 142 -8.31 -1.41 3.42
CA SER A 142 -7.64 -2.69 3.68
C SER A 142 -6.15 -2.47 3.90
N GLN A 143 -5.61 -3.03 4.96
CA GLN A 143 -4.19 -3.09 5.23
C GLN A 143 -3.74 -4.54 5.27
N THR A 144 -2.80 -4.92 4.41
CA THR A 144 -2.25 -6.27 4.36
C THR A 144 -0.97 -6.38 5.17
N THR A 145 -0.80 -7.50 5.86
CA THR A 145 0.39 -7.84 6.63
C THR A 145 0.91 -9.22 6.24
N GLY A 146 2.17 -9.51 6.57
CA GLY A 146 2.81 -10.76 6.18
C GLY A 146 3.26 -10.79 4.71
N ASN A 147 3.87 -11.89 4.32
CA ASN A 147 4.32 -12.15 2.94
C ASN A 147 3.59 -13.36 2.39
N LEU A 148 3.17 -13.27 1.14
CA LEU A 148 2.61 -14.39 0.40
C LEU A 148 3.64 -15.50 0.19
N ALA A 149 3.17 -16.71 -0.08
CA ALA A 149 4.03 -17.80 -0.51
C ALA A 149 4.80 -17.43 -1.80
N SER A 150 6.02 -17.97 -1.95
CA SER A 150 6.84 -17.69 -3.13
C SER A 150 6.13 -18.07 -4.42
N GLY A 151 6.14 -17.18 -5.41
CA GLY A 151 5.45 -17.38 -6.69
C GLY A 151 3.97 -17.00 -6.67
N TYR A 152 3.51 -16.29 -5.64
CA TYR A 152 2.15 -15.77 -5.54
C TYR A 152 2.15 -14.26 -5.31
N ALA A 153 1.10 -13.60 -5.73
CA ALA A 153 0.89 -12.17 -5.50
C ALA A 153 -0.59 -11.88 -5.22
N LEU A 154 -0.82 -10.80 -4.49
CA LEU A 154 -2.16 -10.25 -4.26
C LEU A 154 -2.61 -9.52 -5.52
N SER A 155 -3.75 -9.93 -6.06
CA SER A 155 -4.34 -9.31 -7.25
C SER A 155 -5.37 -8.25 -6.86
N ASN A 156 -6.20 -8.53 -5.86
CA ASN A 156 -7.28 -7.64 -5.45
C ASN A 156 -7.68 -7.90 -3.99
N VAL A 157 -8.23 -6.87 -3.34
CA VAL A 157 -8.89 -6.98 -2.03
C VAL A 157 -10.23 -6.29 -2.09
N THR A 158 -11.26 -6.97 -1.64
CA THR A 158 -12.60 -6.40 -1.47
C THR A 158 -13.04 -6.50 -0.03
N LEU A 159 -13.71 -5.46 0.47
CA LEU A 159 -14.30 -5.39 1.80
C LEU A 159 -15.82 -5.31 1.71
N SER A 160 -16.50 -5.95 2.65
CA SER A 160 -17.95 -5.87 2.79
C SER A 160 -18.34 -5.76 4.27
N PRO A 161 -18.97 -4.65 4.69
CA PRO A 161 -19.30 -3.45 3.88
C PRO A 161 -18.05 -2.67 3.47
N THR A 162 -18.22 -1.65 2.63
CA THR A 162 -17.16 -0.73 2.21
C THR A 162 -17.02 0.50 3.12
N SER A 163 -17.93 0.66 4.07
CA SER A 163 -17.93 1.77 5.02
C SER A 163 -18.53 1.37 6.35
N VAL A 164 -18.22 2.13 7.40
CA VAL A 164 -18.74 1.96 8.77
C VAL A 164 -19.18 3.30 9.32
N ASP A 165 -20.30 3.31 10.02
CA ASP A 165 -20.73 4.47 10.79
C ASP A 165 -20.10 4.38 12.18
N VAL A 166 -19.42 5.45 12.59
CA VAL A 166 -18.78 5.61 13.88
C VAL A 166 -19.48 6.71 14.63
N THR A 167 -20.01 6.38 15.81
CA THR A 167 -20.70 7.31 16.69
C THR A 167 -19.92 7.49 17.98
N GLY A 168 -19.77 8.72 18.47
CA GLY A 168 -19.02 8.99 19.70
C GLY A 168 -19.02 10.49 20.05
N ALA A 169 -18.20 10.86 21.04
CA ALA A 169 -17.94 12.27 21.38
C ALA A 169 -17.41 13.04 20.16
N SER A 170 -17.86 14.28 19.97
CA SER A 170 -17.50 15.07 18.77
C SER A 170 -16.00 15.22 18.59
N SER A 171 -15.28 15.51 19.67
CA SER A 171 -13.82 15.66 19.67
C SER A 171 -13.10 14.36 19.31
N VAL A 172 -13.63 13.21 19.75
CA VAL A 172 -13.06 11.88 19.44
C VAL A 172 -13.29 11.54 17.98
N ILE A 173 -14.53 11.74 17.47
CA ILE A 173 -14.87 11.49 16.06
C ILE A 173 -14.04 12.37 15.12
N GLU A 174 -13.80 13.63 15.48
CA GLU A 174 -12.96 14.57 14.70
C GLU A 174 -11.48 14.15 14.66
N SER A 175 -11.02 13.39 15.64
CA SER A 175 -9.64 12.87 15.65
C SER A 175 -9.41 11.63 14.77
N ILE A 176 -10.48 10.98 14.32
CA ILE A 176 -10.41 9.79 13.48
C ILE A 176 -10.19 10.18 12.02
N ALA A 177 -9.13 9.65 11.40
CA ALA A 177 -8.82 9.84 9.99
C ALA A 177 -9.07 8.58 9.17
N HIS A 178 -8.77 7.39 9.70
CA HIS A 178 -8.82 6.13 8.97
C HIS A 178 -9.59 5.04 9.73
N ALA A 179 -10.33 4.24 8.98
CA ALA A 179 -10.97 3.02 9.47
C ALA A 179 -10.40 1.81 8.70
N VAL A 180 -9.60 1.00 9.36
CA VAL A 180 -8.73 0.00 8.71
C VAL A 180 -9.14 -1.41 9.10
N VAL A 181 -9.14 -2.30 8.10
CA VAL A 181 -9.32 -3.75 8.22
C VAL A 181 -7.99 -4.43 7.89
N SER A 182 -7.36 -5.06 8.88
CA SER A 182 -6.08 -5.74 8.71
C SER A 182 -6.28 -7.18 8.24
N ILE A 183 -5.52 -7.58 7.21
CA ILE A 183 -5.57 -8.90 6.59
C ILE A 183 -4.19 -9.52 6.62
N ASP A 184 -4.03 -10.66 7.29
CA ASP A 184 -2.78 -11.40 7.31
C ASP A 184 -2.69 -12.33 6.10
N LEU A 185 -1.67 -12.10 5.26
CA LEU A 185 -1.39 -12.85 4.05
C LEU A 185 -0.22 -13.85 4.22
N THR A 186 0.24 -14.07 5.46
CA THR A 186 1.43 -14.91 5.70
C THR A 186 1.28 -16.30 5.08
N ASP A 187 2.25 -16.66 4.21
CA ASP A 187 2.34 -17.93 3.49
C ASP A 187 1.09 -18.30 2.65
N ALA A 188 0.22 -17.32 2.36
CA ALA A 188 -0.95 -17.58 1.56
C ALA A 188 -0.59 -17.86 0.10
N SER A 189 -1.24 -18.89 -0.47
CA SER A 189 -1.03 -19.39 -1.84
C SER A 189 -2.35 -19.63 -2.58
N SER A 190 -3.45 -19.18 -2.00
CA SER A 190 -4.81 -19.23 -2.58
C SER A 190 -5.64 -18.09 -2.01
N ASN A 191 -6.76 -17.79 -2.66
CA ASN A 191 -7.69 -16.78 -2.19
C ASN A 191 -8.05 -16.95 -0.73
N LEU A 192 -8.06 -15.85 0.02
CA LEU A 192 -8.43 -15.79 1.43
C LEU A 192 -9.74 -15.03 1.58
N THR A 193 -10.62 -15.58 2.40
CA THR A 193 -11.84 -14.90 2.84
C THR A 193 -11.96 -15.03 4.35
N GLY A 194 -12.45 -13.99 5.00
CA GLY A 194 -12.63 -14.01 6.45
C GLY A 194 -13.26 -12.72 6.94
N ASP A 195 -13.36 -12.62 8.26
CA ASP A 195 -13.77 -11.40 8.95
C ASP A 195 -12.61 -10.88 9.78
N SER A 196 -12.42 -9.57 9.75
CA SER A 196 -11.41 -8.89 10.57
C SER A 196 -12.01 -7.68 11.26
N ALA A 197 -11.52 -7.38 12.46
CA ALA A 197 -11.96 -6.24 13.25
C ALA A 197 -11.61 -4.92 12.54
N ILE A 198 -12.51 -3.95 12.68
CA ILE A 198 -12.27 -2.58 12.22
C ILE A 198 -11.50 -1.86 13.32
N THR A 199 -10.36 -1.28 12.96
CA THR A 199 -9.53 -0.46 13.84
C THR A 199 -9.53 0.97 13.34
N LEU A 200 -9.73 1.92 14.26
CA LEU A 200 -9.74 3.34 13.94
C LEU A 200 -8.37 3.95 14.22
N TYR A 201 -7.93 4.86 13.35
CA TYR A 201 -6.65 5.55 13.47
C TYR A 201 -6.81 7.05 13.25
N ASP A 202 -5.93 7.83 13.88
CA ASP A 202 -5.75 9.25 13.63
C ASP A 202 -4.92 9.51 12.34
N GLU A 203 -4.64 10.79 12.03
CA GLU A 203 -3.83 11.19 10.87
C GLU A 203 -2.38 10.66 10.92
N ASP A 204 -1.85 10.40 12.12
CA ASP A 204 -0.50 9.86 12.34
C ASP A 204 -0.46 8.31 12.43
N TYR A 205 -1.58 7.64 12.14
CA TYR A 205 -1.75 6.19 12.25
C TYR A 205 -1.56 5.65 13.68
N ASN A 206 -1.87 6.44 14.72
CA ASN A 206 -2.03 5.92 16.06
C ASN A 206 -3.45 5.39 16.25
N VAL A 207 -3.59 4.30 17.00
CA VAL A 207 -4.90 3.71 17.27
C VAL A 207 -5.73 4.65 18.15
N VAL A 208 -6.92 5.00 17.69
CA VAL A 208 -7.92 5.75 18.46
C VAL A 208 -8.81 4.76 19.19
N THR A 209 -8.78 4.83 20.54
CA THR A 209 -9.64 4.04 21.42
C THR A 209 -10.28 4.96 22.44
N ASP A 210 -11.60 4.89 22.55
CA ASP A 210 -12.37 5.64 23.51
C ASP A 210 -13.64 4.85 23.87
N ASP A 211 -14.04 4.89 25.14
CA ASP A 211 -15.19 4.14 25.65
C ASP A 211 -16.54 4.69 25.10
N THR A 212 -16.54 5.88 24.51
CA THR A 212 -17.72 6.51 23.90
C THR A 212 -17.95 6.07 22.47
N ILE A 213 -16.96 5.41 21.83
CA ILE A 213 -17.03 4.98 20.42
C ILE A 213 -17.97 3.80 20.28
N GLU A 214 -18.94 3.93 19.40
CA GLU A 214 -19.81 2.86 18.92
C GLU A 214 -19.69 2.73 17.41
N LEU A 215 -19.35 1.53 16.95
CA LEU A 215 -19.31 1.18 15.53
C LEU A 215 -20.64 0.52 15.12
N SER A 216 -21.19 0.89 13.96
CA SER A 216 -22.35 0.21 13.38
C SER A 216 -22.07 -1.29 13.15
N GLN A 217 -20.79 -1.65 12.95
CA GLN A 217 -20.29 -3.02 12.87
C GLN A 217 -18.85 -3.07 13.42
N ALA A 218 -18.57 -4.05 14.26
CA ALA A 218 -17.24 -4.20 14.86
C ALA A 218 -16.21 -4.85 13.92
N SER A 219 -16.66 -5.52 12.84
CA SER A 219 -15.82 -6.22 11.87
C SER A 219 -16.37 -6.08 10.46
N ALA A 220 -15.49 -6.27 9.48
CA ALA A 220 -15.87 -6.39 8.08
C ALA A 220 -15.35 -7.69 7.47
N SER A 221 -16.12 -8.25 6.56
CA SER A 221 -15.69 -9.41 5.77
C SER A 221 -14.76 -8.95 4.67
N TYR A 222 -13.71 -9.72 4.42
CA TYR A 222 -12.77 -9.47 3.33
C TYR A 222 -12.68 -10.66 2.37
N SER A 223 -12.36 -10.34 1.11
CA SER A 223 -11.94 -11.32 0.11
C SER A 223 -10.66 -10.80 -0.54
N ALA A 224 -9.57 -11.54 -0.35
CA ALA A 224 -8.28 -11.29 -0.96
C ALA A 224 -8.05 -12.31 -2.10
N GLU A 225 -7.88 -11.81 -3.31
CA GLU A 225 -7.62 -12.62 -4.50
C GLU A 225 -6.12 -12.79 -4.67
N ILE A 226 -5.64 -14.03 -4.59
CA ILE A 226 -4.23 -14.39 -4.65
C ILE A 226 -4.00 -15.25 -5.88
N GLY A 227 -3.19 -14.74 -6.81
CA GLY A 227 -2.83 -15.40 -8.05
C GLY A 227 -1.39 -15.90 -8.06
N LYS A 228 -1.11 -16.88 -8.93
CA LYS A 228 0.27 -17.24 -9.27
C LYS A 228 0.94 -16.13 -10.06
N THR A 229 2.26 -16.03 -9.93
CA THR A 229 3.03 -15.06 -10.71
C THR A 229 3.75 -15.71 -11.88
N LYS A 230 3.90 -14.97 -12.98
CA LYS A 230 4.67 -15.33 -14.17
C LYS A 230 5.43 -14.11 -14.67
N VAL A 231 6.70 -14.28 -15.00
CA VAL A 231 7.48 -13.24 -15.68
C VAL A 231 7.28 -13.41 -17.18
N VAL A 232 6.89 -12.36 -17.86
CA VAL A 232 6.63 -12.34 -19.30
C VAL A 232 7.41 -11.22 -19.98
N PRO A 233 7.96 -11.44 -21.19
CA PRO A 233 8.64 -10.40 -21.94
C PRO A 233 7.66 -9.34 -22.43
N ILE A 234 8.15 -8.09 -22.55
CA ILE A 234 7.44 -6.98 -23.16
C ILE A 234 7.96 -6.80 -24.58
N LYS A 235 7.09 -6.82 -25.57
CA LYS A 235 7.40 -6.59 -26.98
C LYS A 235 6.79 -5.28 -27.43
N VAL A 236 7.61 -4.43 -28.04
CA VAL A 236 7.18 -3.16 -28.61
C VAL A 236 7.32 -3.25 -30.14
N GLU A 237 6.23 -3.02 -30.83
CA GLU A 237 6.19 -3.03 -32.29
C GLU A 237 6.01 -1.59 -32.81
N THR A 238 6.75 -1.25 -33.89
CA THR A 238 6.63 0.05 -34.56
C THR A 238 6.07 -0.10 -35.95
N THR A 239 5.45 0.94 -36.47
CA THR A 239 4.98 1.02 -37.85
C THR A 239 5.29 2.41 -38.45
N GLY A 240 5.32 2.50 -39.77
CA GLY A 240 5.63 3.74 -40.48
C GLY A 240 7.14 3.90 -40.75
N THR A 241 7.48 4.98 -41.45
CA THR A 241 8.86 5.35 -41.79
C THR A 241 9.17 6.76 -41.30
N PRO A 242 10.41 7.01 -40.82
CA PRO A 242 10.83 8.36 -40.49
C PRO A 242 10.71 9.34 -41.68
N ALA A 243 10.76 10.62 -41.40
CA ALA A 243 10.77 11.66 -42.43
C ALA A 243 11.94 11.47 -43.39
N THR A 244 11.76 11.93 -44.65
CA THR A 244 12.83 11.91 -45.65
C THR A 244 14.11 12.55 -45.10
N GLY A 245 15.23 11.85 -45.21
CA GLY A 245 16.52 12.28 -44.65
C GLY A 245 16.74 11.95 -43.18
N TYR A 246 15.88 11.11 -42.60
CA TYR A 246 16.00 10.61 -41.23
C TYR A 246 15.94 9.09 -41.18
N ILE A 247 16.48 8.48 -40.15
CA ILE A 247 16.53 7.02 -39.97
C ILE A 247 16.18 6.67 -38.51
N LEU A 248 15.47 5.55 -38.32
CA LEU A 248 15.27 4.93 -37.06
C LEU A 248 16.56 4.21 -36.63
N VAL A 249 17.20 4.68 -35.56
CA VAL A 249 18.42 4.08 -35.01
C VAL A 249 18.06 2.94 -34.06
N GLY A 250 17.04 3.13 -33.24
CA GLY A 250 16.59 2.12 -32.30
C GLY A 250 15.30 2.47 -31.58
N VAL A 251 14.75 1.45 -30.90
CA VAL A 251 13.66 1.59 -29.95
C VAL A 251 14.13 0.98 -28.66
N THR A 252 14.24 1.79 -27.61
CA THR A 252 14.66 1.36 -26.29
C THR A 252 13.51 1.42 -25.31
N GLN A 253 13.55 0.60 -24.26
CA GLN A 253 12.52 0.53 -23.23
C GLN A 253 13.15 0.45 -21.85
N ASN A 254 12.48 1.04 -20.84
CA ASN A 254 12.99 1.07 -19.46
C ASN A 254 12.99 -0.32 -18.81
N GLN A 255 12.15 -1.25 -19.29
CA GLN A 255 12.06 -2.63 -18.81
C GLN A 255 11.70 -3.57 -19.98
N SER A 256 12.29 -4.75 -20.01
CA SER A 256 12.08 -5.75 -21.06
C SER A 256 11.11 -6.87 -20.65
N GLU A 257 10.79 -6.94 -19.36
CA GLU A 257 9.95 -7.98 -18.76
C GLU A 257 9.02 -7.35 -17.71
N ALA A 258 7.87 -7.98 -17.51
CA ALA A 258 6.95 -7.65 -16.42
C ALA A 258 6.54 -8.90 -15.67
N THR A 259 6.29 -8.76 -14.36
CA THR A 259 5.67 -9.81 -13.55
C THR A 259 4.16 -9.62 -13.57
N ILE A 260 3.45 -10.66 -13.98
CA ILE A 260 1.99 -10.72 -13.97
C ILE A 260 1.52 -11.70 -12.89
N ALA A 261 0.29 -11.50 -12.39
CA ALA A 261 -0.40 -12.44 -11.51
C ALA A 261 -1.82 -12.69 -12.00
N GLY A 262 -2.31 -13.88 -11.73
CA GLY A 262 -3.66 -14.30 -12.09
C GLY A 262 -3.89 -15.76 -11.74
N SER A 263 -5.05 -16.31 -12.16
CA SER A 263 -5.25 -17.76 -12.07
C SER A 263 -4.25 -18.49 -12.96
N SER A 264 -3.98 -19.77 -12.67
CA SER A 264 -3.05 -20.55 -13.51
C SER A 264 -3.49 -20.59 -14.98
N GLU A 265 -4.78 -20.63 -15.24
CA GLU A 265 -5.36 -20.68 -16.59
C GLU A 265 -5.15 -19.34 -17.33
N ASP A 266 -5.38 -18.23 -16.66
CA ASP A 266 -5.27 -16.90 -17.27
C ASP A 266 -3.83 -16.53 -17.62
N ILE A 267 -2.86 -16.84 -16.75
CA ILE A 267 -1.46 -16.46 -16.97
C ILE A 267 -0.71 -17.45 -17.88
N GLU A 268 -1.13 -18.74 -17.97
CA GLU A 268 -0.51 -19.70 -18.89
C GLU A 268 -0.58 -19.26 -20.34
N GLY A 269 -1.71 -18.67 -20.74
CA GLY A 269 -1.94 -18.17 -22.11
C GLY A 269 -1.20 -16.87 -22.46
N VAL A 270 -0.56 -16.20 -21.49
CA VAL A 270 0.16 -14.95 -21.75
C VAL A 270 1.64 -15.24 -22.00
N ASP A 271 2.06 -15.24 -23.26
CA ASP A 271 3.46 -15.45 -23.67
C ASP A 271 4.28 -14.16 -23.68
N ALA A 272 3.66 -13.02 -23.87
CA ALA A 272 4.28 -11.70 -23.90
C ALA A 272 3.22 -10.61 -23.72
N ILE A 273 3.62 -9.47 -23.19
CA ILE A 273 2.83 -8.22 -23.27
C ILE A 273 3.26 -7.50 -24.55
N VAL A 274 2.34 -7.32 -25.48
CA VAL A 274 2.63 -6.70 -26.78
C VAL A 274 2.04 -5.30 -26.84
N ILE A 275 2.90 -4.31 -27.06
CA ILE A 275 2.48 -2.96 -27.43
C ILE A 275 2.34 -2.94 -28.96
N PRO A 276 1.12 -2.91 -29.49
CA PRO A 276 0.90 -3.03 -30.94
C PRO A 276 1.50 -1.87 -31.72
N SER A 277 1.95 -2.13 -32.93
CA SER A 277 2.54 -1.13 -33.82
C SER A 277 1.62 0.07 -34.14
N ALA A 278 0.31 -0.11 -34.04
CA ALA A 278 -0.65 0.99 -34.19
C ALA A 278 -0.48 2.08 -33.08
N ASN A 279 0.03 1.70 -31.93
CA ASN A 279 0.26 2.63 -30.81
C ASN A 279 1.62 3.35 -30.92
N LEU A 280 2.50 2.89 -31.80
CA LEU A 280 3.82 3.47 -32.01
C LEU A 280 4.11 3.65 -33.50
N ASN A 281 3.37 4.56 -34.13
CA ASN A 281 3.58 4.96 -35.49
C ASN A 281 4.64 6.05 -35.59
N ILE A 282 5.76 5.75 -36.27
CA ILE A 282 6.91 6.66 -36.46
C ILE A 282 6.88 7.42 -37.80
N GLU A 283 5.75 7.37 -38.54
CA GLU A 283 5.62 8.04 -39.81
C GLU A 283 5.93 9.52 -39.74
N GLY A 284 6.89 9.97 -40.56
CA GLY A 284 7.29 11.37 -40.63
C GLY A 284 8.07 11.89 -39.41
N PHE A 285 8.59 11.04 -38.51
CA PHE A 285 9.41 11.48 -37.38
C PHE A 285 10.78 11.98 -37.86
N SER A 286 11.20 13.11 -37.26
CA SER A 286 12.50 13.76 -37.51
C SER A 286 13.30 14.03 -36.24
N ASN A 287 12.84 13.52 -35.08
CA ASN A 287 13.49 13.65 -33.77
C ASN A 287 13.09 12.52 -32.87
N ASN A 288 13.87 12.32 -31.80
CA ASN A 288 13.58 11.35 -30.74
C ASN A 288 12.27 11.67 -30.04
N ARG A 289 11.54 10.62 -29.65
CA ARG A 289 10.30 10.72 -28.91
C ARG A 289 10.22 9.68 -27.80
N GLU A 290 9.63 10.09 -26.68
CA GLU A 290 9.31 9.22 -25.54
C GLU A 290 7.80 8.99 -25.46
N TYR A 291 7.42 7.74 -25.20
CA TYR A 291 6.05 7.30 -25.02
C TYR A 291 5.92 6.60 -23.67
N LYS A 292 4.78 6.80 -23.02
CA LYS A 292 4.44 6.12 -21.76
C LYS A 292 3.21 5.25 -21.98
N PHE A 293 3.34 3.98 -21.67
CA PHE A 293 2.25 3.01 -21.76
C PHE A 293 1.96 2.42 -20.39
N ASN A 294 0.67 2.30 -20.05
CA ASN A 294 0.25 1.52 -18.89
C ASN A 294 0.05 0.06 -19.36
N LEU A 295 0.88 -0.85 -18.83
CA LEU A 295 0.88 -2.26 -19.22
C LEU A 295 -0.45 -2.97 -18.95
N SER A 296 -1.22 -2.52 -17.95
CA SER A 296 -2.53 -3.09 -17.64
C SER A 296 -3.54 -2.97 -18.81
N ASN A 297 -3.32 -2.04 -19.74
CA ASN A 297 -4.18 -1.90 -20.92
C ASN A 297 -3.90 -2.97 -22.00
N TYR A 298 -2.86 -3.79 -21.83
CA TYR A 298 -2.38 -4.76 -22.81
C TYR A 298 -2.43 -6.21 -22.31
N VAL A 299 -3.07 -6.44 -21.18
CA VAL A 299 -3.39 -7.76 -20.61
C VAL A 299 -4.90 -7.89 -20.43
N SER A 300 -5.41 -9.10 -20.22
CA SER A 300 -6.82 -9.32 -19.89
C SER A 300 -7.17 -8.76 -18.50
N ASN A 301 -8.45 -8.50 -18.25
CA ASN A 301 -8.90 -8.00 -16.94
C ASN A 301 -8.65 -8.98 -15.78
N ASP A 302 -8.46 -10.27 -16.08
CA ASP A 302 -8.20 -11.33 -15.09
C ASP A 302 -6.71 -11.49 -14.77
N VAL A 303 -5.86 -10.65 -15.40
CA VAL A 303 -4.41 -10.62 -15.20
C VAL A 303 -4.00 -9.26 -14.63
N THR A 304 -3.30 -9.29 -13.52
CA THR A 304 -2.80 -8.10 -12.82
C THR A 304 -1.31 -7.93 -13.05
N ILE A 305 -0.85 -6.71 -13.31
CA ILE A 305 0.58 -6.37 -13.37
C ILE A 305 1.07 -6.13 -11.93
N ILE A 306 2.08 -6.90 -11.50
CA ILE A 306 2.65 -6.82 -10.15
C ILE A 306 3.94 -6.01 -10.11
N SER A 307 4.72 -6.01 -11.20
CA SER A 307 5.90 -5.14 -11.37
C SER A 307 5.49 -3.70 -11.67
N ASP A 308 6.45 -2.82 -11.98
CA ASP A 308 6.12 -1.48 -12.47
C ASP A 308 5.19 -1.58 -13.70
N GLY A 309 4.01 -1.05 -13.59
CA GLY A 309 2.99 -1.04 -14.65
C GLY A 309 3.26 0.00 -15.74
N THR A 310 4.28 0.85 -15.59
CA THR A 310 4.59 1.93 -16.53
C THR A 310 5.76 1.56 -17.44
N LEU A 311 5.48 1.36 -18.73
CA LEU A 311 6.50 1.19 -19.74
C LEU A 311 6.84 2.54 -20.39
N ILE A 312 8.12 2.90 -20.37
CA ILE A 312 8.66 4.05 -21.08
C ILE A 312 9.41 3.53 -22.31
N VAL A 313 8.98 3.97 -23.49
CA VAL A 313 9.59 3.60 -24.78
C VAL A 313 10.19 4.85 -25.41
N THR A 314 11.48 4.81 -25.72
CA THR A 314 12.17 5.87 -26.45
C THR A 314 12.45 5.42 -27.87
N VAL A 315 12.02 6.22 -28.82
CA VAL A 315 12.27 6.03 -30.25
C VAL A 315 13.40 6.99 -30.63
N ASP A 316 14.53 6.44 -31.10
CA ASP A 316 15.69 7.20 -31.48
C ASP A 316 15.72 7.42 -32.99
N ILE A 317 15.56 8.67 -33.41
CA ILE A 317 15.52 9.11 -34.81
C ILE A 317 16.68 10.07 -35.04
N GLU A 318 17.55 9.74 -35.98
CA GLU A 318 18.69 10.58 -36.36
C GLU A 318 18.63 11.01 -37.84
N PRO A 319 19.32 12.11 -38.21
CA PRO A 319 19.53 12.44 -39.60
C PRO A 319 20.26 11.30 -40.34
N GLN A 320 19.80 10.95 -41.54
CA GLN A 320 20.48 10.00 -42.39
C GLN A 320 21.66 10.69 -43.06
N GLU A 321 22.86 10.25 -42.76
CA GLU A 321 24.08 10.75 -43.37
C GLU A 321 24.52 9.84 -44.53
N SER A 322 25.45 10.36 -45.37
CA SER A 322 26.10 9.62 -46.45
C SER A 322 27.61 9.63 -46.30
N LYS A 323 28.25 8.50 -46.63
CA LYS A 323 29.69 8.34 -46.61
C LYS A 323 30.15 7.68 -47.91
N VAL A 324 31.15 8.28 -48.51
CA VAL A 324 31.84 7.68 -49.67
C VAL A 324 32.98 6.81 -49.18
N ILE A 325 33.01 5.57 -49.68
CA ILE A 325 34.10 4.62 -49.37
C ILE A 325 34.73 4.15 -50.65
N THR A 326 36.04 4.34 -50.78
CA THR A 326 36.84 3.86 -51.91
C THR A 326 37.11 2.36 -51.73
N MET A 327 36.67 1.56 -52.66
CA MET A 327 36.83 0.10 -52.69
C MET A 327 37.86 -0.30 -53.73
N ASP A 328 38.73 -1.28 -53.38
CA ASP A 328 39.67 -1.88 -54.30
C ASP A 328 39.02 -3.03 -55.08
N LYS A 329 39.12 -3.05 -56.41
CA LYS A 329 38.58 -4.10 -57.28
C LYS A 329 39.21 -5.46 -56.98
N SER A 330 40.45 -5.50 -56.45
CA SER A 330 41.10 -6.76 -56.05
C SER A 330 40.43 -7.46 -54.91
N ALA A 331 39.61 -6.75 -54.11
CA ALA A 331 38.83 -7.28 -53.00
C ALA A 331 37.50 -7.93 -53.45
N ILE A 332 37.17 -7.88 -54.73
CA ILE A 332 35.94 -8.51 -55.30
C ILE A 332 36.11 -10.01 -55.36
N VAL A 333 35.27 -10.76 -54.65
CA VAL A 333 35.23 -12.22 -54.74
C VAL A 333 34.55 -12.64 -56.02
N VAL A 334 35.28 -13.33 -56.90
CA VAL A 334 34.76 -13.87 -58.15
C VAL A 334 34.15 -15.26 -57.90
N LYS A 335 32.88 -15.42 -58.32
CA LYS A 335 32.12 -16.66 -58.25
C LYS A 335 31.81 -17.18 -59.67
N GLY A 336 31.80 -18.51 -59.85
CA GLY A 336 31.33 -19.16 -61.11
C GLY A 336 32.18 -18.91 -62.33
N LEU A 337 33.42 -18.39 -62.21
CA LEU A 337 34.37 -18.31 -63.32
C LEU A 337 34.79 -19.71 -63.76
N SER A 338 34.72 -20.02 -65.07
CA SER A 338 35.21 -21.27 -65.65
C SER A 338 36.74 -21.36 -65.49
N ASP A 339 37.26 -22.57 -65.22
CA ASP A 339 38.71 -22.80 -65.07
C ASP A 339 39.51 -22.53 -66.36
N ASP A 340 38.81 -22.48 -67.50
CA ASP A 340 39.42 -22.19 -68.81
C ASP A 340 39.53 -20.71 -69.16
N LEU A 341 39.05 -19.84 -68.20
CA LEU A 341 38.99 -18.37 -68.42
C LEU A 341 39.81 -17.63 -67.40
N SER A 342 40.58 -16.65 -67.88
CA SER A 342 41.25 -15.64 -67.03
C SER A 342 40.44 -14.33 -67.02
N LEU A 343 40.32 -13.77 -65.82
CA LEU A 343 39.66 -12.48 -65.59
C LEU A 343 40.68 -11.33 -65.52
N THR A 344 40.39 -10.30 -66.27
CA THR A 344 41.12 -9.03 -66.14
C THR A 344 40.12 -7.88 -66.00
N TYR A 345 40.31 -6.96 -65.06
CA TYR A 345 39.51 -5.76 -65.00
C TYR A 345 39.97 -4.80 -66.11
N SER A 346 39.03 -4.22 -66.85
CA SER A 346 39.33 -3.33 -67.99
C SER A 346 39.99 -2.04 -67.58
N ASP A 347 39.75 -1.62 -66.34
CA ASP A 347 40.39 -0.49 -65.68
C ASP A 347 40.94 -0.96 -64.33
N SER A 348 42.19 -0.69 -64.07
CA SER A 348 42.82 -1.03 -62.79
C SER A 348 42.49 0.01 -61.75
N GLY A 349 42.32 -0.44 -60.48
CA GLY A 349 42.26 0.46 -59.36
C GLY A 349 41.01 0.34 -58.54
N THR A 350 40.57 1.46 -58.06
CA THR A 350 39.49 1.59 -57.06
C THR A 350 38.21 2.14 -57.70
N PHE A 351 37.11 2.00 -57.03
CA PHE A 351 35.87 2.70 -57.30
C PHE A 351 35.19 3.12 -56.01
N ASP A 352 34.45 4.21 -56.08
CA ASP A 352 33.77 4.75 -54.92
C ASP A 352 32.37 4.22 -54.81
N ILE A 353 31.97 3.80 -53.60
CA ILE A 353 30.60 3.48 -53.26
C ILE A 353 30.09 4.53 -52.28
N THR A 354 28.81 4.87 -52.37
CA THR A 354 28.17 5.75 -51.39
C THR A 354 27.22 4.89 -50.53
N ILE A 355 27.43 4.98 -49.27
CA ILE A 355 26.56 4.32 -48.28
C ILE A 355 25.85 5.37 -47.42
N THR A 356 24.64 5.03 -46.95
CA THR A 356 23.85 5.89 -46.07
C THR A 356 23.52 5.18 -44.77
N GLY A 357 23.38 5.90 -43.69
CA GLY A 357 23.07 5.36 -42.36
C GLY A 357 23.13 6.43 -41.28
N ALA A 358 23.01 6.00 -40.02
CA ALA A 358 23.27 6.88 -38.87
C ALA A 358 24.75 7.23 -38.79
N SER A 359 25.06 8.42 -38.29
CA SER A 359 26.45 8.94 -38.21
C SER A 359 27.39 7.99 -37.45
N GLU A 360 26.97 7.46 -36.33
CA GLU A 360 27.75 6.53 -35.52
C GLU A 360 28.06 5.23 -36.26
N VAL A 361 27.08 4.66 -36.96
CA VAL A 361 27.26 3.45 -37.77
C VAL A 361 28.22 3.70 -38.92
N LEU A 362 28.03 4.79 -39.67
CA LEU A 362 28.90 5.15 -40.81
C LEU A 362 30.36 5.36 -40.36
N ASN A 363 30.61 5.92 -39.16
CA ASN A 363 31.94 6.11 -38.63
C ASN A 363 32.66 4.78 -38.37
N SER A 364 31.94 3.72 -38.05
CA SER A 364 32.51 2.38 -37.83
C SER A 364 32.77 1.60 -39.10
N VAL A 365 32.19 2.01 -40.26
CA VAL A 365 32.33 1.31 -41.53
C VAL A 365 33.58 1.76 -42.30
N SER A 366 34.37 0.76 -42.72
CA SER A 366 35.58 0.93 -43.56
C SER A 366 35.54 -0.09 -44.69
N ALA A 367 36.40 0.07 -45.69
CA ALA A 367 36.46 -0.86 -46.84
C ALA A 367 36.70 -2.33 -46.44
N SER A 368 37.34 -2.59 -45.28
CA SER A 368 37.65 -3.96 -44.80
C SER A 368 36.45 -4.75 -44.29
N ASN A 369 35.34 -4.08 -43.91
CA ASN A 369 34.14 -4.77 -43.42
C ASN A 369 32.98 -4.74 -44.41
N ILE A 370 33.25 -4.40 -45.68
CA ILE A 370 32.31 -4.48 -46.80
C ILE A 370 32.71 -5.66 -47.69
N ALA A 371 31.80 -6.61 -47.85
CA ALA A 371 32.06 -7.74 -48.75
C ALA A 371 31.51 -7.44 -50.16
N MET A 372 32.30 -7.78 -51.18
CA MET A 372 31.92 -7.60 -52.58
C MET A 372 32.06 -8.91 -53.35
N SER A 373 31.14 -9.17 -54.24
CA SER A 373 31.23 -10.34 -55.13
C SER A 373 30.60 -10.07 -56.52
N ILE A 374 31.15 -10.74 -57.52
CA ILE A 374 30.56 -10.85 -58.87
C ILE A 374 30.33 -12.34 -59.17
N ASP A 375 29.24 -12.62 -59.91
CA ASP A 375 28.94 -13.96 -60.40
C ASP A 375 29.15 -14.02 -61.90
N LEU A 376 30.08 -14.88 -62.33
CA LEU A 376 30.47 -15.08 -63.73
C LEU A 376 29.96 -16.42 -64.28
N SER A 377 29.04 -17.10 -63.59
CA SER A 377 28.46 -18.34 -64.06
C SER A 377 27.87 -18.22 -65.44
N GLY A 378 28.36 -19.04 -66.43
CA GLY A 378 27.86 -19.04 -67.80
C GLY A 378 28.39 -17.92 -68.72
N TYR A 379 29.31 -17.06 -68.23
CA TYR A 379 30.02 -16.13 -69.08
C TYR A 379 31.06 -16.83 -69.91
N GLN A 380 31.26 -16.32 -71.13
CA GLN A 380 32.24 -16.82 -72.06
C GLN A 380 33.31 -15.76 -72.37
N GLU A 381 34.29 -16.05 -73.18
CA GLU A 381 35.27 -15.06 -73.68
C GLU A 381 34.60 -13.80 -74.18
N GLY A 382 35.03 -12.62 -73.74
CA GLY A 382 34.46 -11.37 -74.12
C GLY A 382 34.65 -10.26 -73.07
N THR A 383 34.10 -9.07 -73.39
CA THR A 383 34.12 -7.95 -72.49
C THR A 383 32.72 -7.67 -71.91
N TYR A 384 32.58 -7.52 -70.62
CA TYR A 384 31.28 -7.41 -69.96
C TYR A 384 31.30 -6.30 -68.92
N SER A 385 30.11 -5.71 -68.66
CA SER A 385 29.85 -4.88 -67.50
C SER A 385 29.00 -5.71 -66.54
N VAL A 386 29.58 -6.08 -65.39
CA VAL A 386 28.98 -7.01 -64.44
C VAL A 386 28.60 -6.25 -63.19
N ALA A 387 27.40 -6.50 -62.66
CA ALA A 387 26.92 -5.93 -61.41
C ALA A 387 27.70 -6.50 -60.23
N VAL A 388 28.12 -5.63 -59.33
CA VAL A 388 28.78 -6.00 -58.07
C VAL A 388 27.73 -6.15 -56.97
N THR A 389 27.66 -7.37 -56.42
CA THR A 389 26.89 -7.59 -55.21
C THR A 389 27.70 -7.09 -53.99
N ILE A 390 27.18 -6.07 -53.30
CA ILE A 390 27.81 -5.44 -52.14
C ILE A 390 27.01 -5.78 -50.89
N THR A 391 27.66 -6.41 -49.90
CA THR A 391 27.07 -6.71 -48.60
C THR A 391 27.63 -5.75 -47.57
N LEU A 392 26.75 -4.94 -46.99
CA LEU A 392 27.07 -3.92 -46.01
C LEU A 392 26.83 -4.43 -44.57
N PRO A 393 27.53 -3.88 -43.58
CA PRO A 393 27.19 -4.05 -42.17
C PRO A 393 25.75 -3.59 -41.89
N THR A 394 25.17 -4.13 -40.79
CA THR A 394 23.82 -3.79 -40.32
C THR A 394 23.73 -2.26 -40.02
N GLY A 395 22.61 -1.65 -40.38
CA GLY A 395 22.36 -0.20 -40.20
C GLY A 395 22.86 0.68 -41.32
N CYS A 396 23.43 0.10 -42.42
CA CYS A 396 23.82 0.83 -43.62
C CYS A 396 22.98 0.39 -44.84
N SER A 397 22.76 1.33 -45.76
CA SER A 397 22.12 1.09 -47.06
C SER A 397 23.02 1.59 -48.18
N LEU A 398 23.04 0.85 -49.26
CA LEU A 398 23.79 1.24 -50.47
C LEU A 398 23.00 2.26 -51.29
N GLN A 399 23.65 3.34 -51.66
CA GLN A 399 23.05 4.31 -52.58
C GLN A 399 23.45 3.96 -54.04
N GLY A 400 22.45 3.56 -54.81
CA GLY A 400 22.67 3.20 -56.25
C GLY A 400 23.10 1.74 -56.45
N SER A 401 23.49 1.46 -57.69
CA SER A 401 24.03 0.16 -58.12
C SER A 401 25.39 0.35 -58.78
N TYR A 402 26.28 -0.61 -58.55
CA TYR A 402 27.66 -0.53 -59.02
C TYR A 402 27.96 -1.68 -59.98
N THR A 403 28.73 -1.38 -61.07
CA THR A 403 29.18 -2.35 -62.03
C THR A 403 30.67 -2.26 -62.23
N VAL A 404 31.30 -3.35 -62.62
CA VAL A 404 32.72 -3.39 -63.03
C VAL A 404 32.83 -3.90 -64.45
N SER A 405 33.73 -3.27 -65.23
CA SER A 405 34.01 -3.73 -66.60
C SER A 405 35.15 -4.76 -66.52
N ILE A 406 34.85 -5.94 -67.08
CA ILE A 406 35.79 -7.06 -67.09
C ILE A 406 36.05 -7.55 -68.48
N SER A 407 37.22 -8.15 -68.71
CA SER A 407 37.56 -8.88 -69.90
C SER A 407 37.89 -10.35 -69.51
N LEU A 408 37.23 -11.30 -70.15
CA LEU A 408 37.49 -12.72 -70.00
C LEU A 408 38.23 -13.22 -71.23
N LYS A 409 39.34 -13.89 -71.04
CA LYS A 409 40.16 -14.47 -72.10
C LYS A 409 40.36 -15.95 -71.81
N SER A 410 40.38 -16.77 -72.93
CA SER A 410 40.67 -18.16 -72.86
C SER A 410 42.14 -18.38 -72.56
N ASP A 411 42.46 -19.26 -71.56
CA ASP A 411 43.81 -19.62 -71.20
C ASP A 411 44.48 -20.58 -72.22
N THR A 412 43.78 -20.91 -73.40
CA THR A 412 44.26 -21.90 -74.34
C THR A 412 45.32 -21.44 -75.34
N GLU A 413 45.78 -20.16 -75.29
CA GLU A 413 46.82 -19.64 -76.22
C GLU A 413 48.27 -19.74 -75.79
N ALA A 414 48.61 -20.45 -74.73
CA ALA A 414 50.01 -20.51 -74.25
C ALA A 414 50.84 -21.73 -74.60
N THR A 415 50.40 -22.59 -75.57
CA THR A 415 51.13 -23.85 -75.91
C THR A 415 51.42 -24.08 -77.35
N THR A 416 51.62 -23.02 -78.20
CA THR A 416 52.15 -23.23 -79.57
C THR A 416 53.16 -22.16 -79.94
N ALA A 417 54.36 -22.19 -79.34
CA ALA A 417 55.57 -21.58 -79.92
C ALA A 417 56.82 -22.19 -79.30
N SER A 418 57.11 -23.43 -79.57
CA SER A 418 58.49 -23.96 -79.68
C SER A 418 58.49 -25.31 -80.38
N GLY A 419 58.75 -25.24 -81.65
CA GLY A 419 59.14 -26.32 -82.50
C GLY A 419 60.20 -25.82 -83.43
#